data_37db83df7fe0046e10d49c7f499069f8
#
_entry.id   37db83df7fe0046e10d49c7f499069f8
#
_cell.length_a   1.000
_cell.length_b   1.000
_cell.length_c   1.000
_cell.angle_alpha   90.00
_cell.angle_beta   90.00
_cell.angle_gamma   90.00
#
_symmetry.space_group_name_H-M   'P 1'
#
loop_
_entity.id
_entity.type
_entity.pdbx_description
1 polymer ?
#
loop_
_entity_poly.entity_id
_entity_poly.type
_entity_poly.pdbx_seq_one_letter_code
_entity_poly.pdbx_strand_id
1 'polypeptide(L)'
;WHSLPMAAKRPKLKSSAPAAAAGRLDRMLGAHLAAGPGLVKAADRAAAVGAMGLQIFTGNPTGWARRAELPKELPAFRARMKEHGFGPLAVHAAYLANLAGPNPVFREKTVELLRHELRVAPEYGASFVNVHIGSHMGTGIEAGIARVAEAVERILDGVPLADDSALLVLENSAGGGNGIGESLDELIDIHESMAARGIDLSRVAYCLDSAHLWGAGV
;
A
#
# COMPACT_ATOMS: atom_id res chain seq x y z
N TRP A 1 -22.66 -25.31 32.68
CA TRP A 1 -23.01 -24.14 31.83
C TRP A 1 -23.12 -22.92 32.74
N HIS A 2 -22.05 -22.11 32.79
CA HIS A 2 -22.05 -20.83 33.48
C HIS A 2 -22.14 -19.74 32.40
N SER A 3 -23.22 -18.97 32.50
CA SER A 3 -23.47 -17.82 31.61
C SER A 3 -22.46 -16.73 31.86
N LEU A 4 -21.75 -16.33 30.79
CA LEU A 4 -20.85 -15.16 30.76
C LEU A 4 -21.71 -13.88 30.82
N PRO A 5 -21.29 -12.84 31.55
CA PRO A 5 -22.01 -11.57 31.62
C PRO A 5 -21.94 -10.81 30.30
N MET A 6 -23.09 -10.22 29.93
CA MET A 6 -23.23 -9.38 28.72
C MET A 6 -22.25 -8.21 28.73
N ALA A 7 -21.60 -8.01 27.60
CA ALA A 7 -20.66 -6.91 27.38
C ALA A 7 -21.32 -5.54 27.60
N ALA A 8 -20.75 -4.73 28.49
CA ALA A 8 -21.16 -3.37 28.73
C ALA A 8 -21.09 -2.52 27.46
N LYS A 9 -22.14 -1.75 27.18
CA LYS A 9 -22.16 -0.79 26.07
C LYS A 9 -21.02 0.23 26.23
N ARG A 10 -20.12 0.29 25.25
CA ARG A 10 -19.07 1.32 25.20
C ARG A 10 -19.70 2.72 25.22
N PRO A 11 -19.22 3.65 26.04
CA PRO A 11 -19.70 5.02 26.03
C PRO A 11 -19.41 5.67 24.68
N LYS A 12 -20.40 6.38 24.12
CA LYS A 12 -20.21 7.22 22.92
C LYS A 12 -19.25 8.34 23.30
N LEU A 13 -18.04 8.35 22.70
CA LEU A 13 -17.16 9.50 22.76
C LEU A 13 -17.91 10.70 22.16
N LYS A 14 -18.14 11.72 22.98
CA LYS A 14 -18.60 13.02 22.48
C LYS A 14 -17.46 13.61 21.65
N SER A 15 -17.74 13.94 20.39
CA SER A 15 -16.87 14.71 19.54
C SER A 15 -16.56 16.03 20.23
N SER A 16 -15.39 16.16 20.85
CA SER A 16 -14.84 17.45 21.23
C SER A 16 -14.30 18.12 19.95
N ALA A 17 -14.61 19.40 19.77
CA ALA A 17 -14.07 20.22 18.69
C ALA A 17 -12.52 20.07 18.65
N PRO A 18 -11.91 20.17 17.45
CA PRO A 18 -10.48 19.99 17.32
C PRO A 18 -9.74 20.98 18.23
N ALA A 19 -8.87 20.44 19.08
CA ALA A 19 -7.99 21.25 19.91
C ALA A 19 -7.11 22.10 18.98
N ALA A 20 -7.20 23.42 19.13
CA ALA A 20 -6.35 24.36 18.44
C ALA A 20 -4.88 24.02 18.70
N ALA A 21 -4.14 23.79 17.61
CA ALA A 21 -2.68 23.92 17.46
C ALA A 21 -1.83 23.48 18.68
N ALA A 22 -1.81 22.20 18.98
CA ALA A 22 -0.60 21.57 19.46
C ALA A 22 0.43 21.67 18.33
N GLY A 23 1.63 22.17 18.60
CA GLY A 23 2.65 22.50 17.60
C GLY A 23 2.73 21.44 16.50
N ARG A 24 2.69 21.91 15.24
CA ARG A 24 2.71 21.05 14.04
C ARG A 24 3.94 20.15 14.18
N LEU A 25 3.70 18.85 14.28
CA LEU A 25 4.79 17.88 14.26
C LEU A 25 5.58 18.09 12.96
N ASP A 26 6.90 18.17 13.02
CA ASP A 26 7.79 18.21 11.85
C ASP A 26 7.70 16.93 10.98
N ARG A 27 6.75 16.05 11.30
CA ARG A 27 6.52 14.77 10.65
C ARG A 27 5.14 14.75 10.02
N MET A 28 5.10 14.28 8.79
CA MET A 28 3.85 14.05 8.08
C MET A 28 3.21 12.75 8.59
N LEU A 29 2.02 12.87 9.17
CA LEU A 29 1.20 11.74 9.61
C LEU A 29 0.07 11.54 8.62
N GLY A 30 -0.10 10.30 8.16
CA GLY A 30 -1.17 9.90 7.26
C GLY A 30 -2.15 8.91 7.89
N ALA A 31 -3.22 8.62 7.17
CA ALA A 31 -4.19 7.60 7.55
C ALA A 31 -4.50 6.69 6.37
N HIS A 32 -4.65 5.37 6.63
CA HIS A 32 -5.20 4.44 5.65
C HIS A 32 -6.71 4.32 5.89
N LEU A 33 -7.52 4.75 4.93
CA LEU A 33 -8.97 4.79 5.06
C LEU A 33 -9.68 4.09 3.91
N ALA A 34 -10.77 3.40 4.25
CA ALA A 34 -11.64 2.78 3.25
C ALA A 34 -12.32 3.86 2.37
N ALA A 35 -12.18 3.71 1.05
CA ALA A 35 -12.81 4.57 0.04
C ALA A 35 -14.19 4.06 -0.42
N GLY A 36 -14.63 2.90 0.08
CA GLY A 36 -15.94 2.32 -0.29
C GLY A 36 -17.13 3.24 -0.12
N PRO A 37 -17.22 4.06 0.95
CA PRO A 37 -18.29 5.05 1.11
C PRO A 37 -18.18 6.28 0.19
N GLY A 38 -17.10 6.41 -0.57
CA GLY A 38 -16.77 7.51 -1.48
C GLY A 38 -15.40 8.11 -1.22
N LEU A 39 -14.69 8.48 -2.27
CA LEU A 39 -13.33 9.04 -2.21
C LEU A 39 -13.32 10.39 -1.49
N VAL A 40 -14.27 11.29 -1.81
CA VAL A 40 -14.39 12.59 -1.15
C VAL A 40 -14.63 12.43 0.35
N LYS A 41 -15.49 11.49 0.74
CA LYS A 41 -15.73 11.18 2.15
C LYS A 41 -14.49 10.61 2.85
N ALA A 42 -13.65 9.86 2.14
CA ALA A 42 -12.39 9.36 2.70
C ALA A 42 -11.44 10.54 2.99
N ALA A 43 -11.30 11.51 2.07
CA ALA A 43 -10.53 12.72 2.30
C ALA A 43 -11.06 13.54 3.49
N ASP A 44 -12.37 13.76 3.58
CA ASP A 44 -12.97 14.48 4.71
C ASP A 44 -12.74 13.79 6.05
N ARG A 45 -12.83 12.46 6.10
CA ARG A 45 -12.54 11.70 7.31
C ARG A 45 -11.07 11.76 7.70
N ALA A 46 -10.16 11.73 6.72
CA ALA A 46 -8.73 11.89 6.97
C ALA A 46 -8.44 13.28 7.58
N ALA A 47 -9.03 14.35 7.01
CA ALA A 47 -8.92 15.69 7.55
C ALA A 47 -9.47 15.80 8.98
N ALA A 48 -10.63 15.17 9.24
CA ALA A 48 -11.27 15.20 10.56
C ALA A 48 -10.44 14.55 11.67
N VAL A 49 -9.52 13.61 11.34
CA VAL A 49 -8.58 13.02 12.30
C VAL A 49 -7.20 13.69 12.31
N GLY A 50 -7.04 14.79 11.55
CA GLY A 50 -5.78 15.54 11.49
C GLY A 50 -4.70 14.89 10.63
N ALA A 51 -5.07 13.97 9.73
CA ALA A 51 -4.11 13.37 8.81
C ALA A 51 -3.61 14.40 7.79
N MET A 52 -2.33 14.29 7.43
CA MET A 52 -1.66 15.13 6.42
C MET A 52 -1.38 14.36 5.13
N GLY A 53 -1.52 13.04 5.12
CA GLY A 53 -1.44 12.15 3.98
C GLY A 53 -2.54 11.10 4.04
N LEU A 54 -2.79 10.43 2.93
CA LEU A 54 -3.85 9.45 2.82
C LEU A 54 -3.37 8.21 2.06
N GLN A 55 -3.77 7.04 2.52
CA GLN A 55 -3.66 5.80 1.77
C GLN A 55 -5.05 5.22 1.55
N ILE A 56 -5.31 4.71 0.36
CA ILE A 56 -6.60 4.11 -0.04
C ILE A 56 -6.39 2.85 -0.88
N PHE A 57 -7.44 2.04 -0.99
CA PHE A 57 -7.57 1.07 -2.08
C PHE A 57 -8.36 1.71 -3.23
N THR A 58 -7.90 1.51 -4.46
CA THR A 58 -8.62 1.97 -5.68
C THR A 58 -9.75 1.01 -6.08
N GLY A 59 -9.69 -0.24 -5.60
CA GLY A 59 -10.66 -1.30 -5.87
C GLY A 59 -10.95 -2.18 -4.67
N ASN A 60 -11.47 -3.40 -4.93
CA ASN A 60 -11.67 -4.39 -3.89
C ASN A 60 -10.33 -4.96 -3.41
N PRO A 61 -9.96 -4.80 -2.12
CA PRO A 61 -8.68 -5.30 -1.59
C PRO A 61 -8.55 -6.83 -1.57
N THR A 62 -9.65 -7.56 -1.70
CA THR A 62 -9.69 -9.02 -1.69
C THR A 62 -10.05 -9.62 -3.06
N GLY A 63 -10.06 -8.82 -4.13
CA GLY A 63 -10.44 -9.25 -5.47
C GLY A 63 -9.39 -8.90 -6.52
N TRP A 64 -9.33 -9.71 -7.60
CA TRP A 64 -8.49 -9.45 -8.75
C TRP A 64 -9.08 -8.46 -9.75
N ALA A 65 -10.42 -8.33 -9.76
CA ALA A 65 -11.11 -7.45 -10.70
C ALA A 65 -10.75 -5.99 -10.46
N ARG A 66 -10.44 -5.28 -11.54
CA ARG A 66 -10.18 -3.84 -11.54
C ARG A 66 -11.29 -3.12 -12.30
N ARG A 67 -11.51 -1.86 -11.94
CA ARG A 67 -12.49 -1.03 -12.65
C ARG A 67 -11.94 -0.71 -14.04
N ALA A 68 -12.80 -0.84 -15.05
CA ALA A 68 -12.46 -0.44 -16.41
C ALA A 68 -12.47 1.09 -16.57
N GLU A 69 -13.27 1.79 -15.75
CA GLU A 69 -13.42 3.23 -15.78
C GLU A 69 -13.01 3.86 -14.44
N LEU A 70 -12.43 5.05 -14.51
CA LEU A 70 -12.10 5.84 -13.32
C LEU A 70 -13.39 6.30 -12.62
N PRO A 71 -13.36 6.42 -11.27
CA PRO A 71 -14.50 6.93 -10.52
C PRO A 71 -14.90 8.33 -10.97
N LYS A 72 -16.19 8.56 -11.19
CA LYS A 72 -16.71 9.88 -11.58
C LYS A 72 -16.43 10.98 -10.56
N GLU A 73 -16.25 10.62 -9.29
CA GLU A 73 -15.94 11.57 -8.21
C GLU A 73 -14.46 11.97 -8.14
N LEU A 74 -13.60 11.41 -9.00
CA LEU A 74 -12.14 11.62 -8.94
C LEU A 74 -11.74 13.11 -9.04
N PRO A 75 -12.31 13.94 -9.94
CA PRO A 75 -12.00 15.37 -9.94
C PRO A 75 -12.36 16.08 -8.63
N ALA A 76 -13.51 15.74 -8.03
CA ALA A 76 -13.94 16.29 -6.75
C ALA A 76 -13.04 15.81 -5.60
N PHE A 77 -12.59 14.56 -5.63
CA PHE A 77 -11.63 14.02 -4.68
C PHE A 77 -10.28 14.76 -4.74
N ARG A 78 -9.71 14.94 -5.93
CA ARG A 78 -8.45 15.69 -6.10
C ARG A 78 -8.57 17.14 -5.61
N ALA A 79 -9.70 17.79 -5.91
CA ALA A 79 -9.98 19.14 -5.41
C ALA A 79 -10.03 19.15 -3.86
N ARG A 80 -10.68 18.16 -3.25
CA ARG A 80 -10.80 18.05 -1.80
C ARG A 80 -9.45 17.75 -1.13
N MET A 81 -8.60 16.89 -1.72
CA MET A 81 -7.23 16.65 -1.25
C MET A 81 -6.42 17.94 -1.23
N LYS A 82 -6.54 18.76 -2.28
CA LYS A 82 -5.89 20.07 -2.37
C LYS A 82 -6.43 21.07 -1.34
N GLU A 83 -7.74 21.13 -1.17
CA GLU A 83 -8.42 22.01 -0.20
C GLU A 83 -7.96 21.73 1.23
N HIS A 84 -7.81 20.46 1.60
CA HIS A 84 -7.30 20.06 2.92
C HIS A 84 -5.78 20.18 3.05
N GLY A 85 -5.06 20.50 1.96
CA GLY A 85 -3.61 20.62 1.96
C GLY A 85 -2.90 19.29 2.24
N PHE A 86 -3.50 18.18 1.80
CA PHE A 86 -2.86 16.88 1.96
C PHE A 86 -1.54 16.79 1.19
N GLY A 87 -0.57 16.11 1.80
CA GLY A 87 0.67 15.68 1.16
C GLY A 87 0.44 14.45 0.26
N PRO A 88 1.40 13.52 0.19
CA PRO A 88 1.32 12.41 -0.75
C PRO A 88 0.10 11.52 -0.48
N LEU A 89 -0.49 11.05 -1.58
CA LEU A 89 -1.46 9.97 -1.60
C LEU A 89 -0.74 8.67 -1.95
N ALA A 90 -1.05 7.60 -1.22
CA ALA A 90 -0.64 6.24 -1.54
C ALA A 90 -1.87 5.41 -1.96
N VAL A 91 -1.68 4.58 -2.98
CA VAL A 91 -2.59 3.49 -3.32
C VAL A 91 -2.02 2.20 -2.73
N HIS A 92 -2.81 1.47 -1.96
CA HIS A 92 -2.43 0.14 -1.50
C HIS A 92 -2.97 -0.91 -2.48
N ALA A 93 -2.11 -1.81 -2.92
CA ALA A 93 -2.49 -2.91 -3.79
C ALA A 93 -3.37 -3.92 -3.03
N ALA A 94 -4.14 -4.73 -3.77
CA ALA A 94 -4.96 -5.78 -3.15
C ALA A 94 -4.09 -6.81 -2.40
N TYR A 95 -4.59 -7.31 -1.28
CA TYR A 95 -3.92 -8.32 -0.44
C TYR A 95 -3.63 -9.66 -1.15
N LEU A 96 -4.24 -9.89 -2.30
CA LEU A 96 -3.99 -11.09 -3.12
C LEU A 96 -2.65 -11.05 -3.87
N ALA A 97 -2.04 -9.85 -3.98
CA ALA A 97 -0.75 -9.70 -4.63
C ALA A 97 0.32 -10.52 -3.91
N ASN A 98 1.11 -11.27 -4.68
CA ASN A 98 2.24 -12.03 -4.16
C ASN A 98 3.34 -12.09 -5.23
N LEU A 99 4.35 -11.23 -5.06
CA LEU A 99 5.49 -11.14 -5.98
C LEU A 99 6.42 -12.35 -5.88
N ALA A 100 6.53 -12.93 -4.67
CA ALA A 100 7.42 -14.03 -4.36
C ALA A 100 6.82 -15.43 -4.65
N GLY A 101 5.53 -15.51 -4.97
CA GLY A 101 4.80 -16.76 -5.07
C GLY A 101 5.27 -17.67 -6.22
N PRO A 102 5.30 -19.01 -6.02
CA PRO A 102 5.76 -19.96 -7.03
C PRO A 102 4.74 -20.19 -8.17
N ASN A 103 3.46 -19.95 -7.92
CA ASN A 103 2.42 -20.21 -8.90
C ASN A 103 2.45 -19.15 -10.04
N PRO A 104 2.75 -19.55 -11.29
CA PRO A 104 2.90 -18.61 -12.40
C PRO A 104 1.60 -17.87 -12.74
N VAL A 105 0.45 -18.51 -12.58
CA VAL A 105 -0.85 -17.87 -12.85
C VAL A 105 -1.13 -16.74 -11.87
N PHE A 106 -0.85 -16.93 -10.58
CA PHE A 106 -1.03 -15.89 -9.59
C PHE A 106 0.02 -14.78 -9.69
N ARG A 107 1.27 -15.12 -10.08
CA ARG A 107 2.27 -14.09 -10.39
C ARG A 107 1.85 -13.22 -11.56
N GLU A 108 1.35 -13.82 -12.65
CA GLU A 108 0.84 -13.05 -13.78
C GLU A 108 -0.27 -12.09 -13.35
N LYS A 109 -1.24 -12.57 -12.59
CA LYS A 109 -2.31 -11.71 -12.04
C LYS A 109 -1.76 -10.60 -11.16
N THR A 110 -0.69 -10.85 -10.38
CA THR A 110 -0.02 -9.85 -9.55
C THR A 110 0.65 -8.78 -10.41
N VAL A 111 1.36 -9.19 -11.47
CA VAL A 111 2.00 -8.26 -12.41
C VAL A 111 0.96 -7.37 -13.09
N GLU A 112 -0.11 -7.93 -13.62
CA GLU A 112 -1.18 -7.17 -14.28
C GLU A 112 -1.91 -6.23 -13.32
N LEU A 113 -2.14 -6.67 -12.07
CA LEU A 113 -2.72 -5.86 -11.02
C LEU A 113 -1.86 -4.62 -10.74
N LEU A 114 -0.56 -4.80 -10.51
CA LEU A 114 0.35 -3.71 -10.16
C LEU A 114 0.61 -2.78 -11.36
N ARG A 115 0.68 -3.30 -12.58
CA ARG A 115 0.69 -2.47 -13.79
C ARG A 115 -0.54 -1.59 -13.89
N HIS A 116 -1.72 -2.13 -13.58
CA HIS A 116 -2.96 -1.35 -13.56
C HIS A 116 -2.89 -0.26 -12.49
N GLU A 117 -2.54 -0.60 -11.25
CA GLU A 117 -2.46 0.37 -10.15
C GLU A 117 -1.46 1.50 -10.47
N LEU A 118 -0.28 1.18 -10.99
CA LEU A 118 0.73 2.18 -11.38
C LEU A 118 0.25 3.08 -12.53
N ARG A 119 -0.51 2.56 -13.48
CA ARG A 119 -1.07 3.37 -14.58
C ARG A 119 -2.19 4.32 -14.12
N VAL A 120 -2.99 3.90 -13.15
CA VAL A 120 -4.12 4.72 -12.67
C VAL A 120 -3.76 5.62 -11.50
N ALA A 121 -2.67 5.35 -10.78
CA ALA A 121 -2.24 6.11 -9.62
C ALA A 121 -2.11 7.63 -9.90
N PRO A 122 -1.52 8.10 -11.02
CA PRO A 122 -1.44 9.52 -11.35
C PRO A 122 -2.81 10.17 -11.50
N GLU A 123 -3.80 9.46 -12.00
CA GLU A 123 -5.16 9.96 -12.14
C GLU A 123 -5.79 10.28 -10.77
N TYR A 124 -5.47 9.50 -9.74
CA TYR A 124 -5.84 9.79 -8.36
C TYR A 124 -5.00 10.92 -7.74
N GLY A 125 -3.86 11.28 -8.35
CA GLY A 125 -2.84 12.15 -7.77
C GLY A 125 -1.98 11.41 -6.75
N ALA A 126 -1.85 10.09 -6.88
CA ALA A 126 -1.06 9.28 -5.98
C ALA A 126 0.40 9.23 -6.42
N SER A 127 1.31 9.36 -5.44
CA SER A 127 2.75 9.29 -5.62
C SER A 127 3.31 7.88 -5.39
N PHE A 128 2.52 7.00 -4.78
CA PHE A 128 2.98 5.68 -4.33
C PHE A 128 1.94 4.61 -4.62
N VAL A 129 2.40 3.44 -5.07
CA VAL A 129 1.64 2.19 -5.11
C VAL A 129 2.32 1.21 -4.17
N ASN A 130 1.75 1.01 -3.00
CA ASN A 130 2.28 0.15 -1.94
C ASN A 130 1.78 -1.29 -2.10
N VAL A 131 2.66 -2.27 -1.95
CA VAL A 131 2.33 -3.69 -2.03
C VAL A 131 3.11 -4.51 -1.02
N HIS A 132 2.45 -5.45 -0.35
CA HIS A 132 3.14 -6.50 0.40
C HIS A 132 3.95 -7.36 -0.56
N ILE A 133 5.21 -7.64 -0.24
CA ILE A 133 6.12 -8.43 -1.10
C ILE A 133 5.55 -9.84 -1.33
N GLY A 134 4.97 -10.42 -0.29
CA GLY A 134 4.33 -11.71 -0.35
C GLY A 134 5.16 -12.85 0.24
N SER A 135 4.90 -14.08 -0.21
CA SER A 135 5.41 -15.31 0.39
C SER A 135 5.97 -16.27 -0.67
N HIS A 136 7.11 -16.87 -0.37
CA HIS A 136 7.71 -17.92 -1.21
C HIS A 136 7.00 -19.28 -1.09
N MET A 137 6.02 -19.41 -0.20
CA MET A 137 5.17 -20.60 -0.03
C MET A 137 5.95 -21.94 0.07
N GLY A 138 7.04 -21.94 0.84
CA GLY A 138 7.87 -23.12 1.06
C GLY A 138 8.93 -23.42 -0.01
N THR A 139 9.08 -22.58 -1.04
CA THR A 139 10.09 -22.81 -2.10
C THR A 139 11.47 -22.23 -1.80
N GLY A 140 11.64 -21.59 -0.65
CA GLY A 140 12.88 -20.98 -0.19
C GLY A 140 13.01 -19.49 -0.50
N ILE A 141 13.77 -18.80 0.36
CA ILE A 141 13.95 -17.35 0.35
C ILE A 141 14.62 -16.89 -0.97
N GLU A 142 15.74 -17.50 -1.35
CA GLU A 142 16.49 -17.15 -2.57
C GLU A 142 15.61 -17.20 -3.82
N ALA A 143 14.83 -18.29 -3.97
CA ALA A 143 13.90 -18.42 -5.08
C ALA A 143 12.76 -17.41 -5.00
N GLY A 144 12.32 -17.02 -3.80
CA GLY A 144 11.35 -15.98 -3.56
C GLY A 144 11.88 -14.62 -4.02
N ILE A 145 13.07 -14.23 -3.59
CA ILE A 145 13.75 -12.98 -3.96
C ILE A 145 13.95 -12.88 -5.47
N ALA A 146 14.42 -13.95 -6.12
CA ALA A 146 14.57 -13.97 -7.57
C ALA A 146 13.24 -13.71 -8.30
N ARG A 147 12.12 -14.26 -7.81
CA ARG A 147 10.79 -14.03 -8.38
C ARG A 147 10.28 -12.62 -8.13
N VAL A 148 10.59 -12.02 -6.96
CA VAL A 148 10.27 -10.61 -6.69
C VAL A 148 10.95 -9.72 -7.70
N ALA A 149 12.26 -9.88 -7.92
CA ALA A 149 13.01 -9.08 -8.88
C ALA A 149 12.49 -9.26 -10.33
N GLU A 150 12.22 -10.51 -10.76
CA GLU A 150 11.59 -10.79 -12.06
C GLU A 150 10.21 -10.11 -12.19
N ALA A 151 9.38 -10.20 -11.16
CA ALA A 151 8.05 -9.59 -11.19
C ALA A 151 8.13 -8.06 -11.28
N VAL A 152 9.03 -7.42 -10.50
CA VAL A 152 9.23 -5.96 -10.53
C VAL A 152 9.71 -5.51 -11.90
N GLU A 153 10.71 -6.20 -12.50
CA GLU A 153 11.18 -5.93 -13.87
C GLU A 153 10.00 -5.91 -14.84
N ARG A 154 9.22 -6.97 -14.86
CA ARG A 154 8.05 -7.10 -15.75
C ARG A 154 7.01 -6.02 -15.51
N ILE A 155 6.75 -5.66 -14.24
CA ILE A 155 5.79 -4.60 -13.88
C ILE A 155 6.25 -3.27 -14.47
N LEU A 156 7.50 -2.89 -14.25
CA LEU A 156 8.04 -1.60 -14.66
C LEU A 156 8.21 -1.47 -16.17
N ASP A 157 8.59 -2.55 -16.86
CA ASP A 157 8.66 -2.60 -18.33
C ASP A 157 7.29 -2.37 -18.98
N GLY A 158 6.22 -2.79 -18.32
CA GLY A 158 4.86 -2.62 -18.82
C GLY A 158 4.21 -1.27 -18.49
N VAL A 159 4.91 -0.38 -17.77
CA VAL A 159 4.39 0.94 -17.35
C VAL A 159 5.35 2.04 -17.80
N PRO A 160 4.95 2.87 -18.79
CA PRO A 160 5.78 4.01 -19.22
C PRO A 160 6.10 4.94 -18.07
N LEU A 161 7.33 5.48 -18.07
CA LEU A 161 7.74 6.50 -17.12
C LEU A 161 7.26 7.86 -17.62
N ALA A 162 6.63 8.63 -16.73
CA ALA A 162 6.22 10.02 -16.91
C ALA A 162 6.58 10.81 -15.65
N ASP A 163 6.57 12.15 -15.76
CA ASP A 163 6.96 13.05 -14.65
C ASP A 163 6.11 12.87 -13.38
N ASP A 164 4.87 12.43 -13.54
CA ASP A 164 3.91 12.19 -12.45
C ASP A 164 3.74 10.71 -12.10
N SER A 165 4.61 9.83 -12.63
CA SER A 165 4.54 8.39 -12.33
C SER A 165 4.68 8.12 -10.85
N ALA A 166 3.80 7.25 -10.32
CA ALA A 166 3.91 6.77 -8.96
C ALA A 166 5.07 5.77 -8.81
N LEU A 167 5.71 5.78 -7.66
CA LEU A 167 6.71 4.77 -7.29
C LEU A 167 6.02 3.46 -6.90
N LEU A 168 6.61 2.34 -7.29
CA LEU A 168 6.28 1.04 -6.73
C LEU A 168 6.94 0.92 -5.35
N VAL A 169 6.15 0.71 -4.31
CA VAL A 169 6.62 0.63 -2.92
C VAL A 169 6.49 -0.80 -2.43
N LEU A 170 7.61 -1.41 -2.03
CA LEU A 170 7.67 -2.75 -1.47
C LEU A 170 7.59 -2.66 0.05
N GLU A 171 6.55 -3.24 0.64
CA GLU A 171 6.32 -3.23 2.08
C GLU A 171 6.89 -4.49 2.72
N ASN A 172 7.66 -4.33 3.79
CA ASN A 172 8.22 -5.44 4.56
C ASN A 172 7.12 -6.36 5.11
N SER A 173 7.48 -7.61 5.38
CA SER A 173 6.57 -8.65 5.84
C SER A 173 6.53 -8.77 7.36
N ALA A 174 5.38 -9.17 7.91
CA ALA A 174 5.18 -9.40 9.35
C ALA A 174 5.77 -10.72 9.88
N GLY A 175 6.45 -11.49 9.03
CA GLY A 175 6.90 -12.82 9.38
C GLY A 175 5.83 -13.89 9.14
N GLY A 176 6.14 -15.13 9.54
CA GLY A 176 5.25 -16.27 9.35
C GLY A 176 5.91 -17.46 8.68
N GLY A 177 7.25 -17.41 8.54
CA GLY A 177 8.11 -18.53 8.11
C GLY A 177 8.17 -18.78 6.60
N ASN A 178 7.33 -18.09 5.81
CA ASN A 178 7.36 -18.15 4.34
C ASN A 178 7.23 -16.76 3.70
N GLY A 179 7.20 -15.70 4.48
CA GLY A 179 7.21 -14.32 4.02
C GLY A 179 8.54 -13.98 3.33
N ILE A 180 8.57 -12.91 2.58
CA ILE A 180 9.77 -12.32 2.01
C ILE A 180 9.82 -10.85 2.43
N GLY A 181 11.00 -10.36 2.82
CA GLY A 181 11.19 -9.04 3.39
C GLY A 181 10.82 -8.98 4.87
N GLU A 182 11.07 -10.06 5.62
CA GLU A 182 10.85 -10.13 7.07
C GLU A 182 11.94 -9.38 7.84
N SER A 183 13.15 -9.26 7.26
CA SER A 183 14.27 -8.53 7.82
C SER A 183 14.77 -7.43 6.89
N LEU A 184 15.58 -6.51 7.41
CA LEU A 184 16.25 -5.49 6.60
C LEU A 184 17.26 -6.12 5.63
N ASP A 185 17.93 -7.19 6.03
CA ASP A 185 18.87 -7.90 5.17
C ASP A 185 18.15 -8.49 3.94
N GLU A 186 16.98 -9.09 4.13
CA GLU A 186 16.18 -9.58 2.99
C GLU A 186 15.72 -8.45 2.05
N LEU A 187 15.41 -7.26 2.58
CA LEU A 187 15.11 -6.10 1.74
C LEU A 187 16.32 -5.64 0.94
N ILE A 188 17.54 -5.73 1.52
CA ILE A 188 18.80 -5.47 0.83
C ILE A 188 19.02 -6.51 -0.28
N ASP A 189 18.83 -7.79 0.01
CA ASP A 189 18.97 -8.86 -0.98
C ASP A 189 18.01 -8.69 -2.16
N ILE A 190 16.76 -8.27 -1.89
CA ILE A 190 15.78 -7.91 -2.93
C ILE A 190 16.29 -6.75 -3.77
N HIS A 191 16.81 -5.69 -3.12
CA HIS A 191 17.35 -4.53 -3.80
C HIS A 191 18.52 -4.89 -4.71
N GLU A 192 19.47 -5.69 -4.21
CA GLU A 192 20.63 -6.16 -4.98
C GLU A 192 20.21 -7.07 -6.14
N SER A 193 19.24 -7.95 -5.91
CA SER A 193 18.68 -8.81 -6.97
C SER A 193 18.03 -7.98 -8.09
N MET A 194 17.32 -6.92 -7.76
CA MET A 194 16.75 -5.98 -8.75
C MET A 194 17.85 -5.20 -9.48
N ALA A 195 18.85 -4.71 -8.75
CA ALA A 195 20.00 -4.00 -9.34
C ALA A 195 20.77 -4.88 -10.34
N ALA A 196 21.01 -6.15 -9.98
CA ALA A 196 21.71 -7.12 -10.84
C ALA A 196 20.94 -7.40 -12.16
N ARG A 197 19.62 -7.18 -12.18
CA ARG A 197 18.79 -7.29 -13.38
C ARG A 197 18.77 -5.99 -14.21
N GLY A 198 19.41 -4.92 -13.74
CA GLY A 198 19.41 -3.62 -14.41
C GLY A 198 18.10 -2.83 -14.30
N ILE A 199 17.27 -3.15 -13.29
CA ILE A 199 16.01 -2.43 -13.03
C ILE A 199 16.31 -0.99 -12.64
N ASP A 200 15.54 -0.04 -13.16
CA ASP A 200 15.60 1.36 -12.75
C ASP A 200 15.05 1.52 -11.32
N LEU A 201 15.95 1.48 -10.34
CA LEU A 201 15.63 1.55 -8.93
C LEU A 201 15.09 2.91 -8.48
N SER A 202 15.22 3.97 -9.30
CA SER A 202 14.58 5.25 -9.00
C SER A 202 13.05 5.19 -9.04
N ARG A 203 12.50 4.12 -9.61
CA ARG A 203 11.05 3.83 -9.68
C ARG A 203 10.55 2.95 -8.53
N VAL A 204 11.44 2.51 -7.64
CA VAL A 204 11.13 1.61 -6.52
C VAL A 204 11.44 2.29 -5.21
N ALA A 205 10.58 2.12 -4.23
CA ALA A 205 10.78 2.56 -2.85
C ALA A 205 10.42 1.44 -1.86
N TYR A 206 10.69 1.67 -0.59
CA TYR A 206 10.37 0.72 0.48
C TYR A 206 9.47 1.36 1.51
N CYS A 207 8.51 0.58 2.01
CA CYS A 207 7.72 0.91 3.18
C CYS A 207 8.17 0.02 4.34
N LEU A 208 8.52 0.65 5.46
CA LEU A 208 8.80 -0.05 6.70
C LEU A 208 7.58 0.03 7.62
N ASP A 209 6.81 -1.05 7.67
CA ASP A 209 5.74 -1.22 8.64
C ASP A 209 6.33 -1.71 9.96
N SER A 210 6.26 -0.87 10.99
CA SER A 210 6.82 -1.16 12.32
C SER A 210 6.08 -2.29 13.05
N ALA A 211 4.79 -2.49 12.76
CA ALA A 211 4.05 -3.62 13.32
C ALA A 211 4.49 -4.95 12.65
N HIS A 212 4.81 -4.89 11.36
CA HIS A 212 5.39 -6.03 10.65
C HIS A 212 6.79 -6.36 11.16
N LEU A 213 7.67 -5.37 11.35
CA LEU A 213 9.00 -5.59 11.95
C LEU A 213 8.89 -6.22 13.33
N TRP A 214 8.01 -5.69 14.17
CA TRP A 214 7.72 -6.28 15.49
C TRP A 214 7.22 -7.73 15.38
N GLY A 215 6.33 -8.02 14.44
CA GLY A 215 5.81 -9.38 14.18
C GLY A 215 6.88 -10.34 13.70
N ALA A 216 7.85 -9.86 12.93
CA ALA A 216 9.00 -10.61 12.43
C ALA A 216 10.09 -10.81 13.50
N GLY A 217 10.02 -10.11 14.64
CA GLY A 217 11.00 -10.22 15.73
C GLY A 217 12.21 -9.30 15.56
N VAL A 218 12.08 -8.24 14.77
CA VAL A 218 13.12 -7.24 14.49
C VAL A 218 12.96 -6.01 15.39
#